data_d820814e0e497d010f9eabb518151b92
#
_entry.id   d820814e0e497d010f9eabb518151b92
#
_cell.length_a   1.000
_cell.length_b   1.000
_cell.length_c   1.000
_cell.angle_alpha   90.00
_cell.angle_beta   90.00
_cell.angle_gamma   90.00
#
_symmetry.space_group_name_H-M   'P 1'
#
loop_
_entity.id
_entity.type
_entity.pdbx_description
1 polymer ?
#
loop_
_entity_poly.entity_id
_entity_poly.type
_entity_poly.pdbx_seq_one_letter_code
_entity_poly.pdbx_strand_id
1 'polypeptide(L)'
;MTKPDYIEYWKETAEKDWEAVESLFEKGNYVHALFWAHLVLEKLLKAHWVKDNQDNFPPKVHNLKFLAEVTSLHLSDDQFLFLMRMNDYQMEGRYPDYQFRIYRILNETRTKNILEEVDKMRLWLLNELVKQP
;
A
#
# COMPACT_ATOMS: atom_id res chain seq x y z
N MET A 1 -15.66 18.58 3.43
CA MET A 1 -15.73 17.10 3.30
C MET A 1 -15.98 16.47 4.66
N THR A 2 -16.85 15.48 4.70
CA THR A 2 -17.13 14.70 5.90
C THR A 2 -16.09 13.57 6.07
N LYS A 3 -16.11 12.91 7.24
CA LYS A 3 -15.27 11.72 7.45
C LYS A 3 -15.51 10.64 6.39
N PRO A 4 -16.78 10.26 6.08
CA PRO A 4 -17.02 9.31 4.98
C PRO A 4 -16.45 9.77 3.64
N ASP A 5 -16.46 11.07 3.35
CA ASP A 5 -15.88 11.60 2.11
C ASP A 5 -14.36 11.39 2.06
N TYR A 6 -13.66 11.61 3.19
CA TYR A 6 -12.21 11.38 3.26
C TYR A 6 -11.87 9.91 3.11
N ILE A 7 -12.64 9.03 3.76
CA ILE A 7 -12.45 7.58 3.62
C ILE A 7 -12.62 7.16 2.15
N GLU A 8 -13.69 7.64 1.51
CA GLU A 8 -13.96 7.33 0.11
C GLU A 8 -12.86 7.87 -0.81
N TYR A 9 -12.34 9.06 -0.53
CA TYR A 9 -11.21 9.62 -1.27
C TYR A 9 -10.01 8.67 -1.27
N TRP A 10 -9.63 8.18 -0.09
CA TRP A 10 -8.49 7.25 0.02
C TRP A 10 -8.76 5.94 -0.72
N LYS A 11 -9.98 5.41 -0.61
CA LYS A 11 -10.38 4.19 -1.32
C LYS A 11 -10.31 4.37 -2.83
N GLU A 12 -10.93 5.41 -3.34
CA GLU A 12 -11.01 5.65 -4.79
C GLU A 12 -9.64 5.90 -5.38
N THR A 13 -8.80 6.69 -4.71
CA THR A 13 -7.46 6.97 -5.24
C THR A 13 -6.57 5.73 -5.13
N ALA A 14 -6.75 4.90 -4.12
CA ALA A 14 -6.05 3.62 -4.04
C ALA A 14 -6.44 2.71 -5.22
N GLU A 15 -7.72 2.68 -5.58
CA GLU A 15 -8.18 1.86 -6.70
C GLU A 15 -7.61 2.34 -8.04
N LYS A 16 -7.54 3.65 -8.23
CA LYS A 16 -6.88 4.23 -9.41
C LYS A 16 -5.41 3.88 -9.47
N ASP A 17 -4.73 3.91 -8.33
CA ASP A 17 -3.33 3.52 -8.25
C ASP A 17 -3.16 2.04 -8.57
N TRP A 18 -4.10 1.19 -8.16
CA TRP A 18 -4.05 -0.24 -8.48
C TRP A 18 -4.18 -0.49 -9.98
N GLU A 19 -5.06 0.24 -10.67
CA GLU A 19 -5.15 0.18 -12.13
C GLU A 19 -3.81 0.54 -12.77
N ALA A 20 -3.12 1.55 -12.24
CA ALA A 20 -1.80 1.94 -12.72
C ALA A 20 -0.76 0.84 -12.49
N VAL A 21 -0.83 0.16 -11.33
CA VAL A 21 0.05 -0.97 -11.02
C VAL A 21 -0.07 -2.06 -12.09
N GLU A 22 -1.30 -2.42 -12.43
CA GLU A 22 -1.56 -3.45 -13.43
C GLU A 22 -1.00 -3.07 -14.80
N SER A 23 -1.20 -1.83 -15.22
CA SER A 23 -0.68 -1.31 -16.50
C SER A 23 0.85 -1.30 -16.51
N LEU A 24 1.47 -0.86 -15.44
CA LEU A 24 2.93 -0.81 -15.33
C LEU A 24 3.54 -2.22 -15.36
N PHE A 25 2.90 -3.16 -14.69
CA PHE A 25 3.36 -4.55 -14.71
C PHE A 25 3.29 -5.14 -16.11
N GLU A 26 2.19 -4.94 -16.82
CA GLU A 26 2.03 -5.44 -18.19
C GLU A 26 3.13 -4.94 -19.13
N LYS A 27 3.61 -3.71 -18.90
CA LYS A 27 4.65 -3.10 -19.73
C LYS A 27 6.08 -3.42 -19.25
N GLY A 28 6.21 -4.23 -18.21
CA GLY A 28 7.52 -4.58 -17.67
C GLY A 28 8.18 -3.52 -16.79
N ASN A 29 7.43 -2.53 -16.33
CA ASN A 29 7.92 -1.47 -15.44
C ASN A 29 7.80 -1.93 -13.98
N TYR A 30 8.60 -2.89 -13.59
CA TYR A 30 8.43 -3.60 -12.32
C TYR A 30 8.70 -2.73 -11.09
N VAL A 31 9.76 -1.94 -11.10
CA VAL A 31 10.06 -1.04 -9.98
C VAL A 31 8.93 -0.03 -9.78
N HIS A 32 8.47 0.56 -10.87
CA HIS A 32 7.36 1.51 -10.81
C HIS A 32 6.07 0.85 -10.35
N ALA A 33 5.80 -0.37 -10.83
CA ALA A 33 4.61 -1.11 -10.40
C ALA A 33 4.63 -1.34 -8.88
N LEU A 34 5.77 -1.74 -8.32
CA LEU A 34 5.87 -1.99 -6.88
C LEU A 34 5.84 -0.70 -6.05
N PHE A 35 6.40 0.39 -6.57
CA PHE A 35 6.28 1.69 -5.92
C PHE A 35 4.82 2.11 -5.79
N TRP A 36 4.05 2.01 -6.87
CA TRP A 36 2.62 2.34 -6.84
C TRP A 36 1.83 1.33 -6.01
N ALA A 37 2.22 0.05 -5.99
CA ALA A 37 1.60 -0.95 -5.13
C ALA A 37 1.78 -0.57 -3.64
N HIS A 38 2.95 -0.07 -3.26
CA HIS A 38 3.17 0.45 -1.92
C HIS A 38 2.17 1.58 -1.62
N LEU A 39 1.97 2.50 -2.56
CA LEU A 39 1.02 3.60 -2.38
C LEU A 39 -0.42 3.12 -2.22
N VAL A 40 -0.80 2.05 -2.94
CA VAL A 40 -2.14 1.46 -2.78
C VAL A 40 -2.36 1.04 -1.32
N LEU A 41 -1.41 0.30 -0.76
CA LEU A 41 -1.51 -0.16 0.62
C LEU A 41 -1.46 1.01 1.61
N GLU A 42 -0.60 1.98 1.36
CA GLU A 42 -0.50 3.19 2.19
C GLU A 42 -1.85 3.91 2.25
N LYS A 43 -2.48 4.11 1.11
CA LYS A 43 -3.76 4.83 1.03
C LYS A 43 -4.88 4.07 1.72
N LEU A 44 -4.93 2.75 1.58
CA LEU A 44 -5.93 1.94 2.25
C LEU A 44 -5.74 1.95 3.78
N LEU A 45 -4.49 1.91 4.25
CA LEU A 45 -4.21 2.05 5.67
C LEU A 45 -4.61 3.44 6.19
N LYS A 46 -4.41 4.48 5.38
CA LYS A 46 -4.83 5.83 5.74
C LYS A 46 -6.35 5.95 5.79
N ALA A 47 -7.07 5.23 4.92
CA ALA A 47 -8.52 5.15 5.01
C ALA A 47 -8.96 4.55 6.36
N HIS A 48 -8.30 3.48 6.79
CA HIS A 48 -8.56 2.88 8.11
C HIS A 48 -8.24 3.85 9.24
N TRP A 49 -7.13 4.59 9.12
CA TRP A 49 -6.76 5.57 10.12
C TRP A 49 -7.85 6.63 10.29
N VAL A 50 -8.37 7.15 9.17
CA VAL A 50 -9.45 8.16 9.22
C VAL A 50 -10.70 7.57 9.89
N LYS A 51 -11.03 6.31 9.56
CA LYS A 51 -12.17 5.62 10.17
C LYS A 51 -12.03 5.52 11.70
N ASP A 52 -10.83 5.24 12.18
CA ASP A 52 -10.56 4.93 13.58
C ASP A 52 -10.28 6.16 14.46
N ASN A 53 -10.09 7.34 13.89
CA ASN A 53 -9.71 8.54 14.61
C ASN A 53 -10.71 9.67 14.39
N GLN A 54 -10.75 10.63 15.32
CA GLN A 54 -11.61 11.80 15.17
C GLN A 54 -11.09 12.74 14.07
N ASP A 55 -9.76 12.88 13.99
CA ASP A 55 -9.11 13.68 12.95
C ASP A 55 -9.28 13.01 11.59
N ASN A 56 -9.43 13.82 10.55
CA ASN A 56 -9.58 13.35 9.17
C ASN A 56 -8.27 13.36 8.38
N PHE A 57 -7.16 13.75 9.02
CA PHE A 57 -5.86 13.90 8.36
C PHE A 57 -4.87 12.91 8.92
N PRO A 58 -4.63 11.78 8.21
CA PRO A 58 -3.68 10.78 8.70
C PRO A 58 -2.24 11.30 8.71
N PRO A 59 -1.37 10.67 9.48
CA PRO A 59 0.05 11.04 9.49
C PRO A 59 0.64 11.02 8.09
N LYS A 60 1.48 12.02 7.78
CA LYS A 60 2.13 12.14 6.47
C LYS A 60 3.39 11.29 6.44
N VAL A 61 3.22 9.99 6.59
CA VAL A 61 4.32 9.02 6.60
C VAL A 61 4.04 7.93 5.57
N HIS A 62 5.09 7.25 5.16
CA HIS A 62 5.03 6.19 4.15
C HIS A 62 5.29 4.81 4.72
N ASN A 63 5.59 4.69 6.01
CA ASN A 63 5.90 3.42 6.65
C ASN A 63 4.61 2.64 6.89
N LEU A 64 4.43 1.54 6.14
CA LEU A 64 3.21 0.74 6.18
C LEU A 64 3.00 0.06 7.54
N LYS A 65 4.08 -0.44 8.13
CA LYS A 65 3.97 -1.09 9.44
C LYS A 65 3.48 -0.10 10.50
N PHE A 66 4.07 1.09 10.51
CA PHE A 66 3.66 2.13 11.45
C PHE A 66 2.19 2.51 11.24
N LEU A 67 1.77 2.71 9.98
CA LEU A 67 0.38 3.05 9.69
C LEU A 67 -0.58 1.97 10.18
N ALA A 68 -0.23 0.69 9.97
CA ALA A 68 -1.05 -0.42 10.45
C ALA A 68 -1.15 -0.44 11.98
N GLU A 69 -0.04 -0.14 12.67
CA GLU A 69 0.00 -0.16 14.14
C GLU A 69 -0.88 0.91 14.79
N VAL A 70 -1.14 2.01 14.06
CA VAL A 70 -1.98 3.09 14.59
C VAL A 70 -3.43 3.02 14.10
N THR A 71 -3.82 1.86 13.58
CA THR A 71 -5.22 1.54 13.27
C THR A 71 -5.73 0.48 14.23
N SER A 72 -7.03 0.22 14.20
CA SER A 72 -7.65 -0.84 15.00
C SER A 72 -7.59 -2.21 14.31
N LEU A 73 -6.89 -2.31 13.18
CA LEU A 73 -6.77 -3.58 12.45
C LEU A 73 -5.99 -4.63 13.25
N HIS A 74 -6.44 -5.87 13.16
CA HIS A 74 -5.76 -7.02 13.77
C HIS A 74 -5.02 -7.79 12.69
N LEU A 75 -3.74 -7.42 12.47
CA LEU A 75 -2.89 -8.07 11.49
C LEU A 75 -2.17 -9.27 12.13
N SER A 76 -1.98 -10.32 11.32
CA SER A 76 -1.13 -11.43 11.71
C SER A 76 0.34 -11.01 11.63
N ASP A 77 1.22 -11.81 12.24
CA ASP A 77 2.67 -11.58 12.14
C ASP A 77 3.14 -11.60 10.69
N ASP A 78 2.60 -12.53 9.88
CA ASP A 78 2.94 -12.62 8.46
C ASP A 78 2.50 -11.37 7.69
N GLN A 79 1.33 -10.82 8.01
CA GLN A 79 0.87 -9.58 7.40
C GLN A 79 1.77 -8.40 7.75
N PHE A 80 2.20 -8.28 9.01
CA PHE A 80 3.15 -7.24 9.41
C PHE A 80 4.48 -7.39 8.70
N LEU A 81 5.00 -8.62 8.60
CA LEU A 81 6.26 -8.87 7.89
C LEU A 81 6.15 -8.49 6.41
N PHE A 82 5.03 -8.78 5.79
CA PHE A 82 4.79 -8.39 4.41
C PHE A 82 4.82 -6.87 4.25
N LEU A 83 4.13 -6.14 5.13
CA LEU A 83 4.12 -4.68 5.08
C LEU A 83 5.53 -4.11 5.27
N MET A 84 6.32 -4.70 6.15
CA MET A 84 7.71 -4.28 6.36
C MET A 84 8.53 -4.47 5.09
N ARG A 85 8.37 -5.61 4.39
CA ARG A 85 9.06 -5.86 3.13
C ARG A 85 8.62 -4.87 2.04
N MET A 86 7.34 -4.54 1.99
CA MET A 86 6.82 -3.58 1.01
C MET A 86 7.43 -2.19 1.16
N ASN A 87 7.87 -1.82 2.37
CA ASN A 87 8.55 -0.54 2.57
C ASN A 87 9.83 -0.40 1.73
N ASP A 88 10.44 -1.50 1.32
CA ASP A 88 11.63 -1.48 0.45
C ASP A 88 11.35 -0.90 -0.93
N TYR A 89 10.09 -0.88 -1.35
CA TYR A 89 9.69 -0.38 -2.68
C TYR A 89 9.26 1.09 -2.67
N GLN A 90 9.30 1.75 -1.49
CA GLN A 90 9.16 3.18 -1.41
C GLN A 90 10.49 3.81 -1.82
N MET A 91 10.51 4.37 -3.04
CA MET A 91 11.75 4.83 -3.67
C MET A 91 12.05 6.30 -3.40
N GLU A 92 11.09 7.03 -2.85
CA GLU A 92 11.24 8.46 -2.56
C GLU A 92 12.35 8.68 -1.55
N GLY A 93 13.31 9.56 -1.88
CA GLY A 93 14.43 9.84 -1.00
C GLY A 93 15.52 8.78 -0.96
N ARG A 94 15.42 7.72 -1.78
CA ARG A 94 16.46 6.68 -1.83
C ARG A 94 17.62 7.10 -2.73
N TYR A 95 18.82 6.67 -2.35
CA TYR A 95 20.01 6.93 -3.14
C TYR A 95 20.09 6.04 -4.38
N PRO A 96 20.82 6.48 -5.43
CA PRO A 96 20.88 5.73 -6.68
C PRO A 96 21.40 4.30 -6.57
N ASP A 97 22.32 4.00 -5.67
CA ASP A 97 22.86 2.65 -5.49
C ASP A 97 21.77 1.69 -4.97
N TYR A 98 20.91 2.15 -4.06
CA TYR A 98 19.77 1.38 -3.59
C TYR A 98 18.79 1.14 -4.73
N GLN A 99 18.44 2.19 -5.48
CA GLN A 99 17.48 2.07 -6.59
C GLN A 99 18.01 1.10 -7.65
N PHE A 100 19.30 1.17 -7.99
CA PHE A 100 19.93 0.25 -8.94
C PHE A 100 19.82 -1.19 -8.49
N ARG A 101 20.05 -1.45 -7.21
CA ARG A 101 19.97 -2.81 -6.68
C ARG A 101 18.56 -3.37 -6.84
N ILE A 102 17.54 -2.57 -6.52
CA ILE A 102 16.14 -2.98 -6.66
C ILE A 102 15.83 -3.26 -8.13
N TYR A 103 16.26 -2.40 -9.05
CA TYR A 103 16.06 -2.62 -10.49
C TYR A 103 16.64 -3.94 -10.95
N ARG A 104 17.80 -4.33 -10.41
CA ARG A 104 18.51 -5.54 -10.84
C ARG A 104 17.89 -6.84 -10.35
N ILE A 105 17.27 -6.83 -9.16
CA ILE A 105 16.72 -8.05 -8.56
C ILE A 105 15.30 -8.34 -9.01
N LEU A 106 14.59 -7.36 -9.56
CA LEU A 106 13.20 -7.56 -9.98
C LEU A 106 13.13 -8.15 -11.39
N ASN A 107 12.24 -9.11 -11.53
CA ASN A 107 11.88 -9.69 -12.83
C ASN A 107 10.37 -9.95 -12.82
N GLU A 108 9.84 -10.47 -13.93
CA GLU A 108 8.41 -10.71 -14.06
C GLU A 108 7.88 -11.64 -12.97
N THR A 109 8.55 -12.76 -12.74
CA THR A 109 8.10 -13.77 -11.78
C THR A 109 8.09 -13.23 -10.35
N ARG A 110 9.17 -12.59 -9.93
CA ARG A 110 9.25 -12.00 -8.58
C ARG A 110 8.20 -10.92 -8.38
N THR A 111 8.06 -10.05 -9.37
CA THR A 111 7.11 -8.94 -9.30
C THR A 111 5.69 -9.48 -9.25
N LYS A 112 5.36 -10.45 -10.08
CA LYS A 112 4.04 -11.07 -10.09
C LYS A 112 3.70 -11.67 -8.73
N ASN A 113 4.65 -12.39 -8.13
CA ASN A 113 4.43 -13.01 -6.82
C ASN A 113 4.17 -11.97 -5.74
N ILE A 114 4.93 -10.86 -5.75
CA ILE A 114 4.73 -9.77 -4.80
C ILE A 114 3.37 -9.12 -5.02
N LEU A 115 3.00 -8.86 -6.28
CA LEU A 115 1.73 -8.22 -6.59
C LEU A 115 0.52 -9.10 -6.23
N GLU A 116 0.66 -10.42 -6.30
CA GLU A 116 -0.38 -11.33 -5.82
C GLU A 116 -0.61 -11.18 -4.31
N GLU A 117 0.47 -11.03 -3.55
CA GLU A 117 0.36 -10.78 -2.11
C GLU A 117 -0.20 -9.39 -1.81
N VAL A 118 0.20 -8.39 -2.60
CA VAL A 118 -0.38 -7.04 -2.48
C VAL A 118 -1.88 -7.09 -2.73
N ASP A 119 -2.32 -7.82 -3.75
CA ASP A 119 -3.74 -7.90 -4.07
C ASP A 119 -4.54 -8.55 -2.94
N LYS A 120 -4.00 -9.62 -2.33
CA LYS A 120 -4.64 -10.23 -1.16
C LYS A 120 -4.78 -9.24 -0.02
N MET A 121 -3.72 -8.51 0.28
CA MET A 121 -3.74 -7.50 1.34
C MET A 121 -4.72 -6.37 1.01
N ARG A 122 -4.72 -5.91 -0.24
CA ARG A 122 -5.63 -4.88 -0.72
C ARG A 122 -7.08 -5.28 -0.51
N LEU A 123 -7.44 -6.49 -0.94
CA LEU A 123 -8.80 -7.00 -0.80
C LEU A 123 -9.19 -7.15 0.67
N TRP A 124 -8.26 -7.64 1.49
CA TRP A 124 -8.49 -7.76 2.92
C TRP A 124 -8.74 -6.40 3.57
N LEU A 125 -7.91 -5.40 3.24
CA LEU A 125 -8.06 -4.03 3.78
C LEU A 125 -9.41 -3.42 3.36
N LEU A 126 -9.80 -3.60 2.11
CA LEU A 126 -11.10 -3.12 1.61
C LEU A 126 -12.26 -3.79 2.36
N ASN A 127 -12.16 -5.09 2.58
CA ASN A 127 -13.19 -5.85 3.26
C ASN A 127 -13.32 -5.40 4.73
N GLU A 128 -12.18 -5.16 5.40
CA GLU A 128 -12.20 -4.69 6.79
C GLU A 128 -12.79 -3.28 6.92
N LEU A 129 -12.66 -2.43 5.89
CA LEU A 129 -13.23 -1.09 5.90
C LEU A 129 -14.75 -1.09 5.98
N VAL A 130 -15.41 -2.09 5.40
CA VAL A 130 -16.86 -2.14 5.37
C VAL A 130 -17.46 -2.88 6.58
N LYS A 131 -16.63 -3.48 7.42
CA LYS A 131 -17.11 -4.15 8.63
C LYS A 131 -17.56 -3.12 9.65
N GLN A 132 -18.70 -3.40 10.28
CA GLN A 132 -19.18 -2.58 11.40
C GLN A 132 -18.40 -2.92 12.66
N PRO A 133 -18.15 -1.90 13.53
CA PRO A 133 -17.47 -2.16 14.80
C PRO A 133 -18.28 -3.07 15.71
#